data_cf4716ef76ba85cded242bfabe3f0ea3
#
_entry.id   cf4716ef76ba85cded242bfabe3f0ea3
#
_cell.length_a   1.000
_cell.length_b   1.000
_cell.length_c   1.000
_cell.angle_alpha   90.00
_cell.angle_beta   90.00
_cell.angle_gamma   90.00
#
_symmetry.space_group_name_H-M   'P 1'
#
loop_
_entity.id
_entity.type
_entity.pdbx_description
1 polymer ?
#
loop_
_entity_poly.entity_id
_entity_poly.type
_entity_poly.pdbx_seq_one_letter_code
_entity_poly.pdbx_strand_id
1 'polypeptide(L)'
;MAKLGDGAPAEVYRRYLQNGELGFQRCDGCGAAVFYPRVLCPVCGSDALRWRTSSGRGVVYASTAVYRRDAEPYNVVLVDLEEGFRMMSRVEGMPAEEVGIGLRVLFAARVEADGPVAIFEPAPQAGT
;
A
#
# COMPACT_ATOMS: atom_id res chain seq x y z
N MET A 1 -8.14 -16.93 20.26
CA MET A 1 -8.27 -15.85 19.26
C MET A 1 -6.92 -15.61 18.60
N ALA A 2 -6.88 -15.59 17.28
CA ALA A 2 -5.62 -15.40 16.56
C ALA A 2 -5.10 -13.97 16.73
N LYS A 3 -3.79 -13.83 16.92
CA LYS A 3 -3.13 -12.53 16.92
C LYS A 3 -3.18 -11.94 15.51
N LEU A 4 -3.02 -10.63 15.39
CA LEU A 4 -3.09 -9.96 14.10
C LEU A 4 -2.07 -10.54 13.10
N GLY A 5 -0.88 -10.90 13.56
CA GLY A 5 0.19 -11.44 12.72
C GLY A 5 0.15 -12.94 12.47
N ASP A 6 -0.87 -13.66 12.97
CA ASP A 6 -0.98 -15.10 12.80
C ASP A 6 -1.75 -15.45 11.52
N GLY A 7 -1.27 -16.49 10.82
CA GLY A 7 -1.93 -17.02 9.64
C GLY A 7 -1.16 -16.75 8.35
N ALA A 8 -1.78 -17.09 7.22
CA ALA A 8 -1.17 -16.86 5.92
C ALA A 8 -0.95 -15.37 5.66
N PRO A 9 0.14 -15.00 4.99
CA PRO A 9 0.46 -13.57 4.77
C PRO A 9 -0.68 -12.75 4.17
N ALA A 10 -1.41 -13.29 3.19
CA ALA A 10 -2.52 -12.56 2.58
C ALA A 10 -3.66 -12.31 3.58
N GLU A 11 -3.92 -13.27 4.46
CA GLU A 11 -4.96 -13.12 5.49
C GLU A 11 -4.57 -12.07 6.53
N VAL A 12 -3.30 -12.06 6.92
CA VAL A 12 -2.79 -11.08 7.88
C VAL A 12 -2.88 -9.68 7.30
N TYR A 13 -2.48 -9.52 6.04
CA TYR A 13 -2.58 -8.25 5.34
C TYR A 13 -4.03 -7.74 5.33
N ARG A 14 -4.97 -8.63 5.04
CA ARG A 14 -6.39 -8.29 5.02
C ARG A 14 -6.90 -7.85 6.39
N ARG A 15 -6.43 -8.50 7.48
CA ARG A 15 -6.80 -8.09 8.83
C ARG A 15 -6.31 -6.70 9.16
N TYR A 16 -5.10 -6.34 8.73
CA TYR A 16 -4.59 -4.97 8.87
C TYR A 16 -5.53 -3.99 8.18
N LEU A 17 -5.93 -4.28 6.95
CA LEU A 17 -6.86 -3.42 6.21
C LEU A 17 -8.21 -3.30 6.91
N GLN A 18 -8.71 -4.39 7.49
CA GLN A 18 -9.97 -4.38 8.23
C GLN A 18 -9.89 -3.48 9.46
N ASN A 19 -8.70 -3.31 10.02
CA ASN A 19 -8.45 -2.39 11.13
C ASN A 19 -8.12 -0.97 10.67
N GLY A 20 -8.17 -0.70 9.37
CA GLY A 20 -7.82 0.62 8.85
C GLY A 20 -6.33 0.88 8.79
N GLU A 21 -5.52 -0.17 8.76
CA GLU A 21 -4.06 -0.07 8.79
C GLU A 21 -3.44 -0.71 7.56
N LEU A 22 -2.28 -0.19 7.15
CA LEU A 22 -1.48 -0.77 6.09
C LEU A 22 -0.34 -1.57 6.72
N GLY A 23 -0.46 -2.91 6.67
CA GLY A 23 0.56 -3.79 7.21
C GLY A 23 1.60 -4.12 6.15
N PHE A 24 2.85 -4.22 6.57
CA PHE A 24 3.94 -4.69 5.73
C PHE A 24 4.87 -5.54 6.59
N GLN A 25 5.84 -6.18 5.95
CA GLN A 25 6.78 -7.03 6.66
C GLN A 25 8.18 -6.41 6.62
N ARG A 26 8.90 -6.58 7.73
CA ARG A 26 10.32 -6.22 7.78
C ARG A 26 11.12 -7.46 8.15
N CYS A 27 12.17 -7.74 7.40
CA CYS A 27 13.01 -8.89 7.66
C CYS A 27 14.02 -8.56 8.76
N ASP A 28 14.01 -9.33 9.84
CA ASP A 28 15.00 -9.17 10.92
C ASP A 28 16.38 -9.62 10.48
N GLY A 29 16.47 -10.47 9.43
CA GLY A 29 17.74 -10.96 8.94
C GLY A 29 18.52 -9.95 8.13
N CYS A 30 17.86 -9.21 7.25
CA CYS A 30 18.54 -8.28 6.35
C CYS A 30 18.00 -6.85 6.41
N GLY A 31 16.93 -6.59 7.17
CA GLY A 31 16.36 -5.25 7.31
C GLY A 31 15.45 -4.82 6.16
N ALA A 32 15.23 -5.66 5.15
CA ALA A 32 14.42 -5.29 4.00
C ALA A 32 12.96 -5.09 4.39
N ALA A 33 12.33 -4.08 3.82
CA ALA A 33 10.89 -3.93 3.86
C ALA A 33 10.31 -4.79 2.73
N VAL A 34 9.34 -5.65 3.06
CA VAL A 34 8.78 -6.62 2.12
C VAL A 34 7.33 -6.30 1.85
N PHE A 35 7.01 -6.09 0.60
CA PHE A 35 5.68 -5.94 0.08
C PHE A 35 5.66 -6.41 -1.39
N TYR A 36 4.83 -7.33 -1.77
CA TYR A 36 3.67 -7.89 -1.06
C TYR A 36 4.09 -8.94 -0.03
N PRO A 37 3.20 -9.27 0.97
CA PRO A 37 3.55 -10.16 2.07
C PRO A 37 3.97 -11.56 1.60
N ARG A 38 4.99 -12.11 2.26
CA ARG A 38 5.57 -13.40 1.90
C ARG A 38 5.83 -14.24 3.13
N VAL A 39 6.09 -15.52 2.91
CA VAL A 39 6.52 -16.44 3.97
C VAL A 39 8.03 -16.31 4.19
N LEU A 40 8.77 -16.13 3.10
CA LEU A 40 10.23 -15.97 3.14
C LEU A 40 10.62 -14.62 2.53
N CYS A 41 11.68 -14.04 3.07
CA CYS A 41 12.20 -12.77 2.55
C CYS A 41 12.72 -12.97 1.12
N PRO A 42 12.26 -12.17 0.14
CA PRO A 42 12.73 -12.31 -1.24
C PRO A 42 14.17 -11.83 -1.42
N VAL A 43 14.73 -11.12 -0.44
CA VAL A 43 16.10 -10.60 -0.52
C VAL A 43 17.11 -11.58 0.03
N CYS A 44 16.87 -12.12 1.24
CA CYS A 44 17.86 -12.99 1.90
C CYS A 44 17.39 -14.43 2.16
N GLY A 45 16.11 -14.73 1.87
CA GLY A 45 15.56 -16.07 2.04
C GLY A 45 15.20 -16.46 3.48
N SER A 46 15.38 -15.57 4.44
CA SER A 46 15.06 -15.84 5.84
C SER A 46 13.55 -15.88 6.06
N ASP A 47 13.11 -16.65 7.06
CA ASP A 47 11.75 -16.65 7.53
C ASP A 47 11.50 -15.64 8.66
N ALA A 48 12.50 -14.84 9.00
CA ALA A 48 12.43 -13.87 10.09
C ALA A 48 11.69 -12.60 9.70
N LEU A 49 10.53 -12.74 9.08
CA LEU A 49 9.69 -11.61 8.65
C LEU A 49 8.76 -11.23 9.79
N ARG A 50 8.79 -9.96 10.17
CA ARG A 50 7.90 -9.42 11.21
C ARG A 50 6.96 -8.41 10.62
N TRP A 51 5.72 -8.45 11.06
CA TRP A 51 4.69 -7.50 10.65
C TRP A 51 4.89 -6.16 11.33
N ARG A 52 4.70 -5.11 10.57
CA ARG A 52 4.75 -3.72 11.04
C ARG A 52 3.59 -2.96 10.44
N THR A 53 3.17 -1.88 11.10
CA THR A 53 2.18 -0.96 10.56
C THR A 53 2.90 0.21 9.90
N SER A 54 2.58 0.46 8.64
CA SER A 54 3.11 1.62 7.92
C SER A 54 2.49 2.90 8.45
N SER A 55 3.24 3.99 8.38
CA SER A 55 2.70 5.33 8.62
C SER A 55 1.63 5.71 7.60
N GLY A 56 1.62 5.03 6.46
CA GLY A 56 0.72 5.32 5.37
C GLY A 56 1.19 6.48 4.50
N ARG A 57 2.31 7.11 4.82
CA ARG A 57 2.83 8.23 4.03
C ARG A 57 3.67 7.72 2.87
N GLY A 58 3.39 8.25 1.70
CA GLY A 58 4.10 7.86 0.50
C GLY A 58 4.12 8.95 -0.55
N VAL A 59 4.82 8.63 -1.63
CA VAL A 59 4.98 9.52 -2.78
C VAL A 59 4.71 8.71 -4.04
N VAL A 60 3.97 9.27 -4.97
CA VAL A 60 3.69 8.60 -6.24
C VAL A 60 4.99 8.49 -7.04
N TYR A 61 5.37 7.27 -7.36
CA TYR A 61 6.54 6.97 -8.20
C TYR A 61 6.16 6.91 -9.67
N ALA A 62 5.00 6.35 -9.97
CA ALA A 62 4.50 6.23 -11.34
C ALA A 62 2.98 6.29 -11.32
N SER A 63 2.38 6.82 -12.38
CA SER A 63 0.93 6.94 -12.48
C SER A 63 0.49 6.77 -13.92
N THR A 64 -0.61 6.04 -14.11
CA THR A 64 -1.25 5.85 -15.40
C THR A 64 -2.75 6.06 -15.23
N ALA A 65 -3.34 6.95 -16.02
CA ALA A 65 -4.79 7.10 -16.09
C ALA A 65 -5.35 6.07 -17.07
N VAL A 66 -6.40 5.37 -16.66
CA VAL A 66 -7.06 4.36 -17.48
C VAL A 66 -8.45 4.89 -17.84
N TYR A 67 -8.70 5.03 -19.13
CA TYR A 67 -9.96 5.55 -19.62
C TYR A 67 -10.89 4.41 -19.99
N ARG A 68 -12.16 4.55 -19.62
CA ARG A 68 -13.18 3.56 -19.89
C ARG A 68 -14.31 4.21 -20.68
N ARG A 69 -14.98 3.41 -21.51
CA ARG A 69 -16.01 3.92 -22.42
C ARG A 69 -17.18 4.57 -21.69
N ASP A 70 -17.71 3.90 -20.66
CA ASP A 70 -18.96 4.30 -20.02
C ASP A 70 -18.79 4.60 -18.53
N ALA A 71 -17.58 4.99 -18.09
CA ALA A 71 -17.32 5.26 -16.69
C ALA A 71 -16.21 6.29 -16.57
N GLU A 72 -16.13 6.91 -15.39
CA GLU A 72 -15.04 7.82 -15.06
C GLU A 72 -13.70 7.10 -15.20
N PRO A 73 -12.66 7.80 -15.68
CA PRO A 73 -11.33 7.22 -15.70
C PRO A 73 -10.85 6.94 -14.28
N TYR A 74 -10.01 5.92 -14.16
CA TYR A 74 -9.34 5.64 -12.88
C TYR A 74 -7.83 5.65 -13.10
N ASN A 75 -7.07 5.66 -12.03
CA ASN A 75 -5.62 5.61 -12.14
C ASN A 75 -5.08 4.33 -11.52
N VAL A 76 -3.91 3.95 -11.99
CA VAL A 76 -3.08 2.92 -11.38
C VAL A 76 -1.76 3.59 -11.04
N VAL A 77 -1.37 3.52 -9.78
CA VAL A 77 -0.16 4.18 -9.29
C VAL A 77 0.77 3.18 -8.64
N LEU A 78 2.06 3.50 -8.69
CA LEU A 78 3.06 2.88 -7.83
C LEU A 78 3.42 3.93 -6.79
N VAL A 79 3.29 3.56 -5.52
CA VAL A 79 3.53 4.45 -4.39
C VAL A 79 4.75 3.95 -3.63
N ASP A 80 5.71 4.84 -3.40
CA ASP A 80 6.86 4.56 -2.55
C ASP A 80 6.51 5.00 -1.12
N LEU A 81 6.42 4.04 -0.21
CA LEU A 81 6.12 4.30 1.18
C LEU A 81 7.39 4.70 1.92
N GLU A 82 7.26 5.54 2.95
CA GLU A 82 8.43 6.06 3.67
C GLU A 82 9.23 4.95 4.36
N GLU A 83 8.63 3.80 4.63
CA GLU A 83 9.35 2.66 5.23
C GLU A 83 10.25 1.91 4.24
N GLY A 84 10.20 2.27 2.96
CA GLY A 84 11.12 1.72 1.96
C GLY A 84 10.56 0.61 1.11
N PHE A 85 9.25 0.48 1.01
CA PHE A 85 8.64 -0.45 0.07
C PHE A 85 7.76 0.28 -0.94
N ARG A 86 7.48 -0.40 -2.05
CA ARG A 86 6.66 0.13 -3.15
C ARG A 86 5.46 -0.76 -3.34
N MET A 87 4.31 -0.17 -3.57
CA MET A 87 3.09 -0.93 -3.83
C MET A 87 2.28 -0.32 -4.95
N MET A 88 1.51 -1.17 -5.61
CA MET A 88 0.55 -0.74 -6.62
C MET A 88 -0.76 -0.40 -5.92
N SER A 89 -1.36 0.73 -6.28
CA SER A 89 -2.62 1.16 -5.70
C SER A 89 -3.31 2.15 -6.64
N ARG A 90 -4.22 2.93 -6.09
CA ARG A 90 -4.85 4.04 -6.81
C ARG A 90 -4.96 5.23 -5.88
N VAL A 91 -5.04 6.42 -6.46
CA VAL A 91 -5.27 7.65 -5.71
C VAL A 91 -6.70 8.10 -5.96
N GLU A 92 -7.45 8.32 -4.89
CA GLU A 92 -8.80 8.86 -4.93
C GLU A 92 -8.82 10.25 -4.31
N GLY A 93 -9.86 11.01 -4.56
CA GLY A 93 -9.99 12.37 -4.03
C GLY A 93 -9.50 13.47 -4.95
N MET A 94 -9.06 13.09 -6.16
CA MET A 94 -8.71 14.05 -7.20
C MET A 94 -8.89 13.38 -8.57
N PRO A 95 -8.99 14.17 -9.66
CA PRO A 95 -9.14 13.58 -10.99
C PRO A 95 -7.98 12.64 -11.35
N ALA A 96 -8.31 11.51 -11.96
CA ALA A 96 -7.32 10.47 -12.28
C ALA A 96 -6.15 10.99 -13.11
N GLU A 97 -6.43 11.88 -14.06
CA GLU A 97 -5.42 12.44 -14.96
C GLU A 97 -4.48 13.43 -14.27
N GLU A 98 -4.87 13.94 -13.11
CA GLU A 98 -4.07 14.93 -12.39
C GLU A 98 -3.12 14.31 -11.39
N VAL A 99 -3.18 13.00 -11.20
CA VAL A 99 -2.26 12.30 -10.31
C VAL A 99 -0.92 12.16 -11.01
N GLY A 100 0.09 12.84 -10.49
CA GLY A 100 1.40 12.87 -11.10
C GLY A 100 2.50 12.33 -10.21
N ILE A 101 3.65 12.08 -10.82
CA ILE A 101 4.86 11.65 -10.12
C ILE A 101 5.26 12.72 -9.12
N GLY A 102 5.60 12.31 -7.91
CA GLY A 102 5.99 13.22 -6.85
C GLY A 102 4.85 13.69 -5.95
N LEU A 103 3.60 13.35 -6.29
CA LEU A 103 2.46 13.69 -5.44
C LEU A 103 2.59 12.97 -4.09
N ARG A 104 2.49 13.72 -3.01
CA ARG A 104 2.44 13.14 -1.66
C ARG A 104 1.05 12.61 -1.37
N VAL A 105 1.00 11.41 -0.84
CA VAL A 105 -0.26 10.70 -0.59
C VAL A 105 -0.26 10.06 0.78
N LEU A 106 -1.48 9.80 1.28
CA LEU A 106 -1.71 9.09 2.53
C LEU A 106 -2.58 7.87 2.27
N PHE A 107 -2.24 6.77 2.91
CA PHE A 107 -3.03 5.55 2.85
C PHE A 107 -4.42 5.76 3.47
N ALA A 108 -5.41 5.13 2.86
CA ALA A 108 -6.73 4.96 3.44
C ALA A 108 -7.23 3.54 3.13
N ALA A 109 -7.96 2.96 4.06
CA ALA A 109 -8.62 1.69 3.81
C ALA A 109 -10.05 1.97 3.37
N ARG A 110 -10.49 1.28 2.32
CA ARG A 110 -11.83 1.42 1.79
C ARG A 110 -12.49 0.06 1.73
N VAL A 111 -13.76 0.00 2.11
CA VAL A 111 -14.53 -1.24 2.03
C VAL A 111 -15.23 -1.29 0.69
N GLU A 112 -14.96 -2.35 -0.07
CA GLU A 112 -15.61 -2.64 -1.35
C GLU A 112 -16.34 -3.97 -1.27
N ALA A 113 -17.06 -4.33 -2.34
CA ALA A 113 -17.87 -5.55 -2.36
C ALA A 113 -17.07 -6.80 -1.99
N ASP A 114 -15.80 -6.86 -2.41
CA ASP A 114 -14.91 -8.00 -2.17
C ASP A 114 -14.10 -7.88 -0.87
N GLY A 115 -14.36 -6.84 -0.08
CA GLY A 115 -13.68 -6.62 1.19
C GLY A 115 -12.85 -5.35 1.21
N PRO A 116 -12.00 -5.18 2.24
CA PRO A 116 -11.21 -3.96 2.36
C PRO A 116 -10.10 -3.90 1.32
N VAL A 117 -9.85 -2.69 0.80
CA VAL A 117 -8.77 -2.45 -0.15
C VAL A 117 -7.95 -1.25 0.32
N ALA A 118 -6.69 -1.23 -0.07
CA ALA A 118 -5.79 -0.11 0.19
C ALA A 118 -5.92 0.89 -0.95
N ILE A 119 -6.20 2.14 -0.60
CA ILE A 119 -6.16 3.26 -1.55
C ILE A 119 -5.30 4.36 -0.94
N PHE A 120 -5.02 5.39 -1.73
CA PHE A 120 -4.31 6.57 -1.26
C PHE A 120 -5.11 7.81 -1.59
N GLU A 121 -4.92 8.85 -0.79
CA GLU A 121 -5.55 10.15 -0.98
C GLU A 121 -4.45 11.21 -0.98
N PRO A 122 -4.66 12.34 -1.70
CA PRO A 122 -3.67 13.42 -1.69
C PRO A 122 -3.42 13.92 -0.27
N ALA A 123 -2.15 14.10 0.06
CA ALA A 123 -1.70 14.65 1.33
C ALA A 123 -1.23 16.08 1.13
N PRO A 124 -0.96 16.85 2.21
CA PRO A 124 -0.35 18.17 2.07
C PRO A 124 0.96 18.09 1.29
N GLN A 125 1.11 18.97 0.29
CA GLN A 125 2.29 18.97 -0.58
C GLN A 125 3.37 19.89 -0.01
N ALA A 126 4.63 19.55 -0.31
CA ALA A 126 5.76 20.34 0.14
C ALA A 126 5.79 21.69 -0.58
N GLY A 127 6.27 22.72 0.08
CA GLY A 127 6.50 24.02 -0.53
C GLY A 127 5.28 24.91 -0.66
N THR A 128 4.19 24.53 -0.06
CA THR A 128 2.97 25.34 -0.07
C THR A 128 2.79 26.11 1.20
#